data_edbd93f28ef9a2ba36f4f2655e6beef9
#
_entry.id   edbd93f28ef9a2ba36f4f2655e6beef9
#
_cell.length_a   1.000
_cell.length_b   1.000
_cell.length_c   1.000
_cell.angle_alpha   90.00
_cell.angle_beta   90.00
_cell.angle_gamma   90.00
#
_symmetry.space_group_name_H-M   'P 1'
#
loop_
_entity.id
_entity.type
_entity.pdbx_description
1 polymer ?
#
loop_
_entity_poly.entity_id
_entity_poly.type
_entity_poly.pdbx_seq_one_letter_code
_entity_poly.pdbx_strand_id
1 'polypeptide(L)'
;MTSTHPGVTAGAALVLGGGAMAALLGVGPGLVERHLVPLLGAGASDAAVETLFVVAIFGTIAALAILGGTLSGVRTLAAGGAPARNAGIGGAIGLGGIGIAISYAAIAGVVRSGEGSGAVLALLAGALVVLLQVAAEELYFRGLLQPVVARAWGNGAAIGLVSVLFALLHLLGGALSPVSLINLVLGGVLFGWLAARSGGIAAPIAAHFAWNGSEQLIFGLDPNPGVGPFGSVLDLDLAGAARWGGSAEGLNASVGMMIALLVVLVPLLIAARPTPEVARA
;
A
#
# COMPACT_ATOMS: atom_id res chain seq x y z
N MET A 1 3.06 -2.13 38.06
CA MET A 1 2.87 -2.19 36.58
C MET A 1 1.78 -3.23 36.32
N THR A 2 0.57 -2.77 36.00
CA THR A 2 -0.56 -3.65 35.65
C THR A 2 -0.24 -4.30 34.29
N SER A 3 -0.03 -5.62 34.29
CA SER A 3 0.13 -6.39 33.06
C SER A 3 -1.19 -6.34 32.30
N THR A 4 -1.30 -5.45 31.30
CA THR A 4 -2.44 -5.47 30.39
C THR A 4 -2.45 -6.78 29.63
N HIS A 5 -3.61 -7.44 29.54
CA HIS A 5 -3.77 -8.69 28.79
C HIS A 5 -3.37 -8.44 27.33
N PRO A 6 -2.53 -9.29 26.69
CA PRO A 6 -2.07 -9.09 25.31
C PRO A 6 -3.21 -8.84 24.30
N GLY A 7 -4.35 -9.51 24.48
CA GLY A 7 -5.53 -9.31 23.63
C GLY A 7 -6.17 -7.92 23.77
N VAL A 8 -6.15 -7.34 24.97
CA VAL A 8 -6.64 -5.96 25.19
C VAL A 8 -5.73 -4.96 24.49
N THR A 9 -4.40 -5.17 24.55
CA THR A 9 -3.42 -4.33 23.86
C THR A 9 -3.60 -4.40 22.34
N ALA A 10 -3.83 -5.60 21.77
CA ALA A 10 -4.05 -5.78 20.34
C ALA A 10 -5.35 -5.12 19.87
N GLY A 11 -6.46 -5.30 20.63
CA GLY A 11 -7.73 -4.63 20.33
C GLY A 11 -7.61 -3.11 20.40
N ALA A 12 -6.95 -2.59 21.45
CA ALA A 12 -6.70 -1.15 21.57
C ALA A 12 -5.84 -0.61 20.41
N ALA A 13 -4.81 -1.35 19.99
CA ALA A 13 -3.97 -0.95 18.86
C ALA A 13 -4.76 -0.86 17.54
N LEU A 14 -5.67 -1.81 17.27
CA LEU A 14 -6.53 -1.75 16.09
C LEU A 14 -7.53 -0.58 16.14
N VAL A 15 -8.19 -0.38 17.27
CA VAL A 15 -9.21 0.67 17.43
C VAL A 15 -8.57 2.05 17.47
N LEU A 16 -7.57 2.26 18.32
CA LEU A 16 -6.92 3.57 18.47
C LEU A 16 -6.03 3.88 17.26
N GLY A 17 -5.28 2.88 16.76
CA GLY A 17 -4.48 3.05 15.56
C GLY A 17 -5.37 3.31 14.33
N GLY A 18 -6.39 2.48 14.10
CA GLY A 18 -7.35 2.70 13.01
C GLY A 18 -8.06 4.04 13.12
N GLY A 19 -8.49 4.43 14.32
CA GLY A 19 -9.13 5.73 14.58
C GLY A 19 -8.19 6.92 14.34
N ALA A 20 -6.94 6.85 14.79
CA ALA A 20 -5.94 7.89 14.55
C ALA A 20 -5.64 8.05 13.05
N MET A 21 -5.48 6.93 12.32
CA MET A 21 -5.30 6.95 10.88
C MET A 21 -6.53 7.53 10.17
N ALA A 22 -7.74 7.10 10.55
CA ALA A 22 -8.98 7.62 9.97
C ALA A 22 -9.14 9.13 10.21
N ALA A 23 -8.81 9.61 11.41
CA ALA A 23 -8.84 11.04 11.73
C ALA A 23 -7.81 11.82 10.87
N LEU A 24 -6.58 11.29 10.76
CA LEU A 24 -5.53 11.93 9.94
C LEU A 24 -5.93 11.98 8.46
N LEU A 25 -6.42 10.90 7.89
CA LEU A 25 -6.82 10.83 6.48
C LEU A 25 -8.09 11.64 6.20
N GLY A 26 -9.04 11.71 7.16
CA GLY A 26 -10.28 12.45 6.98
C GLY A 26 -10.15 13.97 7.19
N VAL A 27 -9.26 14.40 8.09
CA VAL A 27 -9.11 15.84 8.45
C VAL A 27 -7.81 16.44 7.91
N GLY A 28 -6.74 15.63 7.86
CA GLY A 28 -5.40 16.06 7.50
C GLY A 28 -5.31 16.79 6.16
N PRO A 29 -5.87 16.24 5.05
CA PRO A 29 -5.82 16.91 3.75
C PRO A 29 -6.37 18.35 3.79
N GLY A 30 -7.53 18.55 4.43
CA GLY A 30 -8.11 19.90 4.57
C GLY A 30 -7.26 20.85 5.42
N LEU A 31 -6.51 20.33 6.41
CA LEU A 31 -5.57 21.14 7.19
C LEU A 31 -4.34 21.53 6.35
N VAL A 32 -3.79 20.58 5.58
CA VAL A 32 -2.66 20.84 4.68
C VAL A 32 -3.05 21.89 3.65
N GLU A 33 -4.20 21.70 2.98
CA GLU A 33 -4.68 22.65 1.97
C GLU A 33 -4.88 24.06 2.54
N ARG A 34 -5.51 24.17 3.70
CA ARG A 34 -5.82 25.48 4.32
C ARG A 34 -4.60 26.19 4.88
N HIS A 35 -3.66 25.47 5.48
CA HIS A 35 -2.60 26.07 6.29
C HIS A 35 -1.19 25.92 5.71
N LEU A 36 -0.91 24.86 4.96
CA LEU A 36 0.44 24.60 4.45
C LEU A 36 0.58 24.97 2.96
N VAL A 37 -0.39 24.68 2.11
CA VAL A 37 -0.35 25.00 0.68
C VAL A 37 -0.12 26.49 0.45
N PRO A 38 -0.77 27.45 1.17
CA PRO A 38 -0.51 28.88 0.99
C PRO A 38 0.93 29.30 1.25
N LEU A 39 1.70 28.55 2.05
CA LEU A 39 3.10 28.84 2.34
C LEU A 39 4.02 28.58 1.15
N LEU A 40 3.58 27.81 0.15
CA LEU A 40 4.32 27.60 -1.10
C LEU A 40 4.25 28.82 -2.03
N GLY A 41 3.29 29.74 -1.81
CA GLY A 41 3.06 30.90 -2.65
C GLY A 41 2.17 30.63 -3.86
N ALA A 42 1.68 31.71 -4.49
CA ALA A 42 0.67 31.63 -5.57
C ALA A 42 1.17 31.00 -6.88
N GLY A 43 2.46 30.75 -7.03
CA GLY A 43 3.07 30.14 -8.22
C GLY A 43 3.53 28.70 -8.01
N ALA A 44 3.09 28.04 -6.93
CA ALA A 44 3.48 26.67 -6.65
C ALA A 44 2.99 25.74 -7.77
N SER A 45 3.88 24.84 -8.22
CA SER A 45 3.50 23.80 -9.16
C SER A 45 2.67 22.70 -8.47
N ASP A 46 1.82 22.00 -9.23
CA ASP A 46 1.04 20.88 -8.72
C ASP A 46 1.94 19.79 -8.11
N ALA A 47 3.12 19.56 -8.69
CA ALA A 47 4.11 18.63 -8.13
C ALA A 47 4.63 19.07 -6.74
N ALA A 48 4.81 20.37 -6.50
CA ALA A 48 5.19 20.89 -5.19
C ALA A 48 4.04 20.73 -4.17
N VAL A 49 2.81 20.98 -4.60
CA VAL A 49 1.61 20.79 -3.76
C VAL A 49 1.45 19.32 -3.39
N GLU A 50 1.52 18.42 -4.36
CA GLU A 50 1.44 16.95 -4.13
C GLU A 50 2.55 16.47 -3.19
N THR A 51 3.79 16.92 -3.42
CA THR A 51 4.91 16.59 -2.52
C THR A 51 4.63 17.06 -1.09
N LEU A 52 4.10 18.28 -0.91
CA LEU A 52 3.75 18.80 0.41
C LEU A 52 2.69 17.95 1.09
N PHE A 53 1.63 17.55 0.37
CA PHE A 53 0.59 16.66 0.88
C PHE A 53 1.17 15.33 1.34
N VAL A 54 1.97 14.69 0.50
CA VAL A 54 2.56 13.39 0.83
C VAL A 54 3.51 13.51 2.01
N VAL A 55 4.38 14.51 2.06
CA VAL A 55 5.30 14.71 3.18
C VAL A 55 4.54 15.01 4.48
N ALA A 56 3.51 15.84 4.45
CA ALA A 56 2.76 16.20 5.65
C ALA A 56 1.93 15.02 6.18
N ILE A 57 1.19 14.34 5.34
CA ILE A 57 0.29 13.25 5.75
C ILE A 57 1.09 11.97 6.02
N PHE A 58 1.84 11.48 5.02
CA PHE A 58 2.54 10.20 5.14
C PHE A 58 3.80 10.30 6.02
N GLY A 59 4.46 11.46 6.08
CA GLY A 59 5.49 11.73 7.09
C GLY A 59 4.92 11.63 8.51
N THR A 60 3.72 12.16 8.75
CA THR A 60 3.02 12.01 10.04
C THR A 60 2.66 10.55 10.32
N ILE A 61 2.18 9.80 9.32
CA ILE A 61 1.90 8.36 9.46
C ILE A 61 3.18 7.60 9.86
N ALA A 62 4.29 7.86 9.19
CA ALA A 62 5.58 7.23 9.50
C ALA A 62 6.04 7.58 10.93
N ALA A 63 5.91 8.84 11.34
CA ALA A 63 6.24 9.28 12.71
C ALA A 63 5.37 8.58 13.76
N LEU A 64 4.06 8.46 13.52
CA LEU A 64 3.13 7.73 14.38
C LEU A 64 3.48 6.24 14.46
N ALA A 65 3.87 5.63 13.33
CA ALA A 65 4.31 4.24 13.30
C ALA A 65 5.55 4.01 14.17
N ILE A 66 6.55 4.86 14.05
CA ILE A 66 7.80 4.76 14.81
C ILE A 66 7.54 5.01 16.31
N LEU A 67 6.77 6.04 16.65
CA LEU A 67 6.39 6.34 18.02
C LEU A 67 5.58 5.20 18.64
N GLY A 68 4.55 4.74 17.95
CA GLY A 68 3.73 3.62 18.39
C GLY A 68 4.53 2.33 18.55
N GLY A 69 5.48 2.08 17.66
CA GLY A 69 6.42 0.96 17.77
C GLY A 69 7.30 1.03 19.01
N THR A 70 7.86 2.20 19.28
CA THR A 70 8.66 2.45 20.49
C THR A 70 7.84 2.20 21.76
N LEU A 71 6.61 2.73 21.81
CA LEU A 71 5.70 2.57 22.95
C LEU A 71 5.23 1.12 23.13
N SER A 72 5.06 0.38 22.03
CA SER A 72 4.60 -1.01 22.04
C SER A 72 5.75 -2.04 22.13
N GLY A 73 7.00 -1.59 22.11
CA GLY A 73 8.18 -2.46 22.10
C GLY A 73 8.28 -3.34 20.84
N VAL A 74 7.81 -2.84 19.68
CA VAL A 74 8.01 -3.50 18.38
C VAL A 74 9.08 -2.77 17.56
N ARG A 75 9.80 -3.51 16.72
CA ARG A 75 10.87 -2.99 15.87
C ARG A 75 10.29 -2.57 14.52
N THR A 76 9.58 -1.46 14.49
CA THR A 76 8.86 -0.94 13.30
C THR A 76 9.75 -0.83 12.06
N LEU A 77 11.02 -0.45 12.23
CA LEU A 77 12.01 -0.29 11.16
C LEU A 77 12.76 -1.60 10.83
N ALA A 78 12.33 -2.75 11.35
CA ALA A 78 13.01 -4.01 11.05
C ALA A 78 12.88 -4.34 9.56
N ALA A 79 14.01 -4.33 8.85
CA ALA A 79 14.04 -4.64 7.42
C ALA A 79 13.88 -6.15 7.12
N GLY A 80 14.06 -6.99 8.14
CA GLY A 80 14.05 -8.45 8.00
C GLY A 80 15.44 -9.05 7.74
N GLY A 81 15.49 -10.38 7.66
CA GLY A 81 16.71 -11.09 7.27
C GLY A 81 16.96 -10.92 5.76
N ALA A 82 18.21 -10.68 5.34
CA ALA A 82 18.61 -10.47 3.93
C ALA A 82 17.74 -9.40 3.21
N PRO A 83 17.71 -8.14 3.68
CA PRO A 83 16.76 -7.14 3.21
C PRO A 83 16.85 -6.85 1.69
N ALA A 84 18.04 -6.81 1.11
CA ALA A 84 18.19 -6.58 -0.33
C ALA A 84 17.59 -7.71 -1.18
N ARG A 85 17.79 -8.97 -0.78
CA ARG A 85 17.16 -10.12 -1.44
C ARG A 85 15.64 -10.08 -1.31
N ASN A 86 15.14 -9.77 -0.12
CA ASN A 86 13.72 -9.70 0.15
C ASN A 86 13.05 -8.53 -0.61
N ALA A 87 13.72 -7.38 -0.71
CA ALA A 87 13.27 -6.28 -1.55
C ALA A 87 13.24 -6.67 -3.04
N GLY A 88 14.27 -7.37 -3.54
CA GLY A 88 14.27 -7.88 -4.92
C GLY A 88 13.12 -8.84 -5.20
N ILE A 89 12.85 -9.77 -4.28
CA ILE A 89 11.71 -10.70 -4.40
C ILE A 89 10.38 -9.93 -4.35
N GLY A 90 10.22 -9.01 -3.37
CA GLY A 90 9.04 -8.18 -3.26
C GLY A 90 8.79 -7.36 -4.51
N GLY A 91 9.82 -6.67 -5.03
CA GLY A 91 9.72 -5.89 -6.26
C GLY A 91 9.30 -6.74 -7.47
N ALA A 92 9.87 -7.93 -7.63
CA ALA A 92 9.48 -8.86 -8.70
C ALA A 92 8.02 -9.32 -8.56
N ILE A 93 7.54 -9.56 -7.34
CA ILE A 93 6.14 -9.90 -7.05
C ILE A 93 5.22 -8.72 -7.42
N GLY A 94 5.56 -7.50 -7.01
CA GLY A 94 4.76 -6.31 -7.32
C GLY A 94 4.69 -6.04 -8.83
N LEU A 95 5.83 -6.04 -9.52
CA LEU A 95 5.89 -5.87 -10.99
C LEU A 95 5.13 -6.98 -11.72
N GLY A 96 5.29 -8.23 -11.30
CA GLY A 96 4.59 -9.36 -11.88
C GLY A 96 3.07 -9.26 -11.69
N GLY A 97 2.62 -8.88 -10.51
CA GLY A 97 1.19 -8.72 -10.20
C GLY A 97 0.52 -7.64 -11.04
N ILE A 98 1.09 -6.43 -11.06
CA ILE A 98 0.54 -5.34 -11.87
C ILE A 98 0.62 -5.65 -13.37
N GLY A 99 1.71 -6.30 -13.82
CA GLY A 99 1.85 -6.75 -15.21
C GLY A 99 0.76 -7.72 -15.62
N ILE A 100 0.38 -8.67 -14.74
CA ILE A 100 -0.74 -9.58 -14.97
C ILE A 100 -2.06 -8.81 -15.07
N ALA A 101 -2.33 -7.89 -14.13
CA ALA A 101 -3.57 -7.12 -14.10
C ALA A 101 -3.76 -6.28 -15.37
N ILE A 102 -2.72 -5.59 -15.83
CA ILE A 102 -2.74 -4.80 -17.06
C ILE A 102 -2.89 -5.71 -18.31
N SER A 103 -2.24 -6.89 -18.30
CA SER A 103 -2.39 -7.85 -19.39
C SER A 103 -3.84 -8.31 -19.55
N TYR A 104 -4.55 -8.56 -18.46
CA TYR A 104 -5.99 -8.86 -18.51
C TYR A 104 -6.80 -7.70 -19.08
N ALA A 105 -6.52 -6.46 -18.65
CA ALA A 105 -7.19 -5.28 -19.18
C ALA A 105 -6.93 -5.09 -20.68
N ALA A 106 -5.69 -5.31 -21.13
CA ALA A 106 -5.30 -5.23 -22.54
C ALA A 106 -5.98 -6.32 -23.38
N ILE A 107 -5.99 -7.57 -22.93
CA ILE A 107 -6.68 -8.69 -23.60
C ILE A 107 -8.19 -8.44 -23.69
N ALA A 108 -8.77 -7.82 -22.65
CA ALA A 108 -10.19 -7.44 -22.66
C ALA A 108 -10.49 -6.23 -23.57
N GLY A 109 -9.47 -5.59 -24.16
CA GLY A 109 -9.61 -4.49 -25.09
C GLY A 109 -10.05 -3.17 -24.44
N VAL A 110 -9.81 -3.00 -23.13
CA VAL A 110 -10.16 -1.76 -22.42
C VAL A 110 -9.03 -0.76 -22.30
N VAL A 111 -7.80 -1.15 -22.64
CA VAL A 111 -6.62 -0.27 -22.62
C VAL A 111 -6.61 0.61 -23.88
N ARG A 112 -6.38 1.89 -23.71
CA ARG A 112 -6.16 2.89 -24.77
C ARG A 112 -4.85 3.61 -24.48
N SER A 113 -4.26 4.24 -25.51
CA SER A 113 -3.09 5.10 -25.34
C SER A 113 -3.55 6.56 -25.17
N GLY A 114 -3.13 7.19 -24.12
CA GLY A 114 -3.19 8.62 -23.93
C GLY A 114 -1.93 9.32 -24.47
N GLU A 115 -1.71 10.57 -24.06
CA GLU A 115 -0.56 11.41 -24.48
C GLU A 115 0.48 11.52 -23.36
N GLY A 116 1.14 10.41 -23.03
CA GLY A 116 2.11 10.37 -21.94
C GLY A 116 3.29 11.35 -22.12
N SER A 117 3.69 11.98 -21.05
CA SER A 117 4.88 12.84 -21.04
C SER A 117 5.45 12.97 -19.62
N GLY A 118 6.46 12.21 -19.31
CA GLY A 118 7.23 12.38 -18.08
C GLY A 118 8.67 12.81 -18.37
N ALA A 119 9.07 14.01 -17.94
CA ALA A 119 10.48 14.34 -17.87
C ALA A 119 11.16 13.44 -16.82
N VAL A 120 12.35 12.90 -17.13
CA VAL A 120 13.06 11.95 -16.25
C VAL A 120 13.19 12.46 -14.81
N LEU A 121 13.51 13.75 -14.62
CA LEU A 121 13.62 14.34 -13.27
C LEU A 121 12.27 14.38 -12.52
N ALA A 122 11.17 14.64 -13.23
CA ALA A 122 9.84 14.63 -12.63
C ALA A 122 9.46 13.20 -12.22
N LEU A 123 9.71 12.20 -13.08
CA LEU A 123 9.47 10.79 -12.76
C LEU A 123 10.29 10.30 -11.55
N LEU A 124 11.56 10.73 -11.44
CA LEU A 124 12.39 10.41 -10.27
C LEU A 124 11.87 11.08 -9.00
N ALA A 125 11.42 12.33 -9.07
CA ALA A 125 10.77 13.02 -7.94
C ALA A 125 9.47 12.31 -7.54
N GLY A 126 8.62 11.96 -8.50
CA GLY A 126 7.40 11.18 -8.28
C GLY A 126 7.69 9.82 -7.65
N ALA A 127 8.74 9.13 -8.08
CA ALA A 127 9.15 7.86 -7.48
C ALA A 127 9.53 7.99 -6.00
N LEU A 128 10.19 9.09 -5.61
CA LEU A 128 10.50 9.36 -4.21
C LEU A 128 9.23 9.67 -3.39
N VAL A 129 8.29 10.40 -3.98
CA VAL A 129 7.00 10.72 -3.34
C VAL A 129 6.17 9.45 -3.13
N VAL A 130 6.02 8.62 -4.16
CA VAL A 130 5.32 7.32 -4.05
C VAL A 130 6.03 6.37 -3.06
N LEU A 131 7.36 6.37 -3.06
CA LEU A 131 8.13 5.55 -2.10
C LEU A 131 7.89 6.00 -0.66
N LEU A 132 7.85 7.31 -0.39
CA LEU A 132 7.53 7.84 0.94
C LEU A 132 6.13 7.42 1.38
N GLN A 133 5.13 7.57 0.51
CA GLN A 133 3.76 7.16 0.76
C GLN A 133 3.70 5.67 1.14
N VAL A 134 4.19 4.81 0.26
CA VAL A 134 4.19 3.36 0.46
C VAL A 134 4.97 2.95 1.71
N ALA A 135 6.15 3.53 1.92
CA ALA A 135 6.96 3.21 3.10
C ALA A 135 6.24 3.59 4.40
N ALA A 136 5.56 4.74 4.45
CA ALA A 136 4.78 5.15 5.61
C ALA A 136 3.63 4.19 5.90
N GLU A 137 2.91 3.74 4.88
CA GLU A 137 1.85 2.75 5.01
C GLU A 137 2.39 1.41 5.53
N GLU A 138 3.46 0.89 4.92
CA GLU A 138 4.04 -0.37 5.34
C GLU A 138 4.64 -0.30 6.76
N LEU A 139 5.25 0.82 7.13
CA LEU A 139 5.68 1.07 8.52
C LEU A 139 4.51 1.00 9.48
N TYR A 140 3.39 1.62 9.13
CA TYR A 140 2.22 1.67 10.01
C TYR A 140 1.52 0.32 10.12
N PHE A 141 1.17 -0.29 8.99
CA PHE A 141 0.41 -1.53 8.99
C PHE A 141 1.26 -2.75 9.31
N ARG A 142 2.43 -2.90 8.69
CA ARG A 142 3.27 -4.11 8.78
C ARG A 142 4.39 -3.96 9.79
N GLY A 143 4.90 -2.74 9.98
CA GLY A 143 5.93 -2.45 10.99
C GLY A 143 5.37 -2.27 12.39
N LEU A 144 4.16 -1.73 12.56
CA LEU A 144 3.54 -1.46 13.86
C LEU A 144 2.36 -2.37 14.16
N LEU A 145 1.23 -2.22 13.44
CA LEU A 145 -0.04 -2.87 13.82
C LEU A 145 0.05 -4.39 13.74
N GLN A 146 0.55 -4.93 12.63
CA GLN A 146 0.62 -6.37 12.43
C GLN A 146 1.46 -7.07 13.50
N PRO A 147 2.68 -6.64 13.88
CA PRO A 147 3.42 -7.28 14.96
C PRO A 147 2.74 -7.15 16.33
N VAL A 148 2.09 -6.03 16.63
CA VAL A 148 1.36 -5.85 17.90
C VAL A 148 0.21 -6.84 17.99
N VAL A 149 -0.58 -6.98 16.92
CA VAL A 149 -1.71 -7.92 16.86
C VAL A 149 -1.21 -9.38 16.85
N ALA A 150 -0.12 -9.66 16.14
CA ALA A 150 0.44 -11.02 16.05
C ALA A 150 0.93 -11.56 17.37
N ARG A 151 1.43 -10.71 18.28
CA ARG A 151 1.82 -11.14 19.64
C ARG A 151 0.66 -11.70 20.45
N ALA A 152 -0.56 -11.21 20.19
CA ALA A 152 -1.74 -11.62 20.94
C ALA A 152 -2.52 -12.76 20.26
N TRP A 153 -2.67 -12.68 18.93
CA TRP A 153 -3.60 -13.54 18.19
C TRP A 153 -2.93 -14.33 17.05
N GLY A 154 -1.60 -14.26 16.93
CA GLY A 154 -0.83 -14.97 15.91
C GLY A 154 -0.86 -14.28 14.55
N ASN A 155 0.06 -14.69 13.66
CA ASN A 155 0.26 -14.06 12.36
C ASN A 155 -0.97 -14.12 11.43
N GLY A 156 -1.70 -15.23 11.43
CA GLY A 156 -2.88 -15.39 10.58
C GLY A 156 -3.97 -14.36 10.89
N ALA A 157 -4.34 -14.20 12.17
CA ALA A 157 -5.30 -13.22 12.62
C ALA A 157 -4.81 -11.78 12.37
N ALA A 158 -3.52 -11.53 12.64
CA ALA A 158 -2.92 -10.21 12.44
C ALA A 158 -2.95 -9.80 10.96
N ILE A 159 -2.54 -10.68 10.04
CA ILE A 159 -2.59 -10.41 8.61
C ILE A 159 -4.04 -10.11 8.19
N GLY A 160 -5.01 -10.95 8.57
CA GLY A 160 -6.42 -10.77 8.18
C GLY A 160 -7.00 -9.45 8.70
N LEU A 161 -6.89 -9.19 10.01
CA LEU A 161 -7.49 -8.01 10.64
C LEU A 161 -6.85 -6.71 10.16
N VAL A 162 -5.52 -6.68 10.03
CA VAL A 162 -4.81 -5.49 9.54
C VAL A 162 -5.09 -5.25 8.06
N SER A 163 -5.29 -6.29 7.25
CA SER A 163 -5.67 -6.15 5.83
C SER A 163 -7.09 -5.61 5.67
N VAL A 164 -8.03 -6.05 6.51
CA VAL A 164 -9.39 -5.50 6.53
C VAL A 164 -9.37 -4.03 6.96
N LEU A 165 -8.62 -3.68 8.01
CA LEU A 165 -8.47 -2.28 8.43
C LEU A 165 -7.85 -1.43 7.33
N PHE A 166 -6.80 -1.92 6.66
CA PHE A 166 -6.18 -1.26 5.51
C PHE A 166 -7.20 -0.96 4.41
N ALA A 167 -8.01 -1.94 4.01
CA ALA A 167 -9.05 -1.76 3.00
C ALA A 167 -10.13 -0.76 3.43
N LEU A 168 -10.61 -0.84 4.70
CA LEU A 168 -11.63 0.07 5.21
C LEU A 168 -11.19 1.53 5.23
N LEU A 169 -9.90 1.80 5.49
CA LEU A 169 -9.36 3.16 5.47
C LEU A 169 -9.33 3.76 4.07
N HIS A 170 -9.27 2.94 3.02
CA HIS A 170 -9.36 3.39 1.62
C HIS A 170 -10.75 3.90 1.23
N LEU A 171 -11.80 3.61 2.02
CA LEU A 171 -13.11 4.26 1.85
C LEU A 171 -13.01 5.78 1.97
N LEU A 172 -12.10 6.30 2.79
CA LEU A 172 -11.85 7.74 2.94
C LEU A 172 -11.18 8.35 1.70
N GLY A 173 -10.49 7.54 0.91
CA GLY A 173 -9.86 7.91 -0.37
C GLY A 173 -10.74 7.62 -1.60
N GLY A 174 -11.99 7.19 -1.42
CA GLY A 174 -12.94 6.99 -2.52
C GLY A 174 -13.02 5.57 -3.09
N ALA A 175 -12.40 4.56 -2.47
CA ALA A 175 -12.57 3.15 -2.83
C ALA A 175 -13.96 2.65 -2.37
N LEU A 176 -15.00 2.91 -3.15
CA LEU A 176 -16.39 2.62 -2.77
C LEU A 176 -16.91 1.30 -3.35
N SER A 177 -16.27 0.79 -4.41
CA SER A 177 -16.66 -0.48 -5.03
C SER A 177 -16.35 -1.67 -4.09
N PRO A 178 -17.29 -2.61 -3.90
CA PRO A 178 -17.01 -3.85 -3.19
C PRO A 178 -15.84 -4.64 -3.79
N VAL A 179 -15.63 -4.57 -5.11
CA VAL A 179 -14.52 -5.22 -5.79
C VAL A 179 -13.20 -4.55 -5.41
N SER A 180 -13.12 -3.22 -5.36
CA SER A 180 -11.96 -2.50 -4.86
C SER A 180 -11.61 -2.90 -3.44
N LEU A 181 -12.61 -2.96 -2.54
CA LEU A 181 -12.38 -3.36 -1.15
C LEU A 181 -11.85 -4.79 -1.03
N ILE A 182 -12.38 -5.73 -1.81
CA ILE A 182 -11.87 -7.10 -1.86
C ILE A 182 -10.42 -7.11 -2.35
N ASN A 183 -10.11 -6.37 -3.41
CA ASN A 183 -8.76 -6.28 -3.98
C ASN A 183 -7.78 -5.64 -2.98
N LEU A 184 -8.20 -4.61 -2.25
CA LEU A 184 -7.42 -4.00 -1.18
C LEU A 184 -7.16 -4.96 -0.01
N VAL A 185 -8.15 -5.80 0.36
CA VAL A 185 -7.93 -6.87 1.36
C VAL A 185 -6.92 -7.88 0.84
N LEU A 186 -7.04 -8.34 -0.42
CA LEU A 186 -6.10 -9.29 -1.01
C LEU A 186 -4.67 -8.71 -1.09
N GLY A 187 -4.52 -7.46 -1.52
CA GLY A 187 -3.24 -6.74 -1.49
C GLY A 187 -2.69 -6.62 -0.08
N GLY A 188 -3.56 -6.28 0.87
CA GLY A 188 -3.24 -6.25 2.29
C GLY A 188 -2.70 -7.58 2.82
N VAL A 189 -3.34 -8.69 2.45
CA VAL A 189 -2.90 -10.05 2.80
C VAL A 189 -1.55 -10.37 2.15
N LEU A 190 -1.35 -10.01 0.88
CA LEU A 190 -0.08 -10.20 0.18
C LEU A 190 1.07 -9.50 0.91
N PHE A 191 0.94 -8.21 1.17
CA PHE A 191 1.99 -7.43 1.86
C PHE A 191 2.19 -7.90 3.31
N GLY A 192 1.11 -8.23 4.01
CA GLY A 192 1.17 -8.79 5.37
C GLY A 192 1.88 -10.14 5.41
N TRP A 193 1.63 -11.00 4.43
CA TRP A 193 2.32 -12.27 4.27
C TRP A 193 3.81 -12.09 3.98
N LEU A 194 4.16 -11.17 3.06
CA LEU A 194 5.56 -10.84 2.75
C LEU A 194 6.30 -10.34 3.99
N ALA A 195 5.68 -9.46 4.79
CA ALA A 195 6.26 -8.98 6.05
C ALA A 195 6.52 -10.13 7.04
N ALA A 196 5.53 -11.01 7.24
CA ALA A 196 5.65 -12.14 8.15
C ALA A 196 6.73 -13.14 7.71
N ARG A 197 6.84 -13.41 6.40
CA ARG A 197 7.81 -14.36 5.84
C ARG A 197 9.24 -13.82 5.82
N SER A 198 9.43 -12.53 5.55
CA SER A 198 10.75 -11.90 5.53
C SER A 198 11.22 -11.45 6.91
N GLY A 199 10.32 -11.42 7.89
CA GLY A 199 10.58 -10.92 9.23
C GLY A 199 10.79 -9.39 9.30
N GLY A 200 10.24 -8.64 8.32
CA GLY A 200 10.37 -7.19 8.26
C GLY A 200 9.73 -6.54 7.04
N ILE A 201 9.97 -5.25 6.87
CA ILE A 201 9.25 -4.40 5.93
C ILE A 201 9.90 -4.24 4.55
N ALA A 202 11.11 -4.77 4.31
CA ALA A 202 11.79 -4.57 3.03
C ALA A 202 11.03 -5.21 1.84
N ALA A 203 10.51 -6.43 2.03
CA ALA A 203 9.75 -7.10 0.98
C ALA A 203 8.42 -6.42 0.67
N PRO A 204 7.54 -6.12 1.67
CA PRO A 204 6.28 -5.47 1.37
C PRO A 204 6.45 -4.04 0.84
N ILE A 205 7.40 -3.24 1.33
CA ILE A 205 7.68 -1.90 0.75
C ILE A 205 8.05 -2.04 -0.73
N ALA A 206 8.95 -2.95 -1.07
CA ALA A 206 9.37 -3.11 -2.46
C ALA A 206 8.25 -3.63 -3.36
N ALA A 207 7.40 -4.56 -2.87
CA ALA A 207 6.26 -5.06 -3.62
C ALA A 207 5.20 -3.97 -3.85
N HIS A 208 4.85 -3.25 -2.80
CA HIS A 208 3.86 -2.18 -2.84
C HIS A 208 4.35 -1.00 -3.69
N PHE A 209 5.62 -0.59 -3.53
CA PHE A 209 6.22 0.46 -4.36
C PHE A 209 6.28 0.05 -5.84
N ALA A 210 6.70 -1.18 -6.14
CA ALA A 210 6.73 -1.67 -7.51
C ALA A 210 5.35 -1.71 -8.14
N TRP A 211 4.32 -2.01 -7.36
CA TRP A 211 2.92 -1.97 -7.80
C TRP A 211 2.47 -0.53 -8.07
N ASN A 212 2.40 0.32 -7.04
CA ASN A 212 1.87 1.68 -7.15
C ASN A 212 2.72 2.58 -8.04
N GLY A 213 4.05 2.48 -7.96
CA GLY A 213 4.95 3.23 -8.83
C GLY A 213 4.80 2.85 -10.31
N SER A 214 4.51 1.57 -10.59
CA SER A 214 4.21 1.16 -11.96
C SER A 214 2.87 1.70 -12.44
N GLU A 215 1.83 1.62 -11.61
CA GLU A 215 0.50 2.17 -11.96
C GLU A 215 0.58 3.66 -12.30
N GLN A 216 1.26 4.43 -11.46
CA GLN A 216 1.28 5.89 -11.56
C GLN A 216 2.32 6.41 -12.56
N LEU A 217 3.57 5.91 -12.47
CA LEU A 217 4.70 6.53 -13.15
C LEU A 217 5.15 5.78 -14.40
N ILE A 218 4.91 4.46 -14.47
CA ILE A 218 5.26 3.70 -15.67
C ILE A 218 4.07 3.66 -16.63
N PHE A 219 2.93 3.22 -16.15
CA PHE A 219 1.76 3.02 -16.99
C PHE A 219 0.84 4.23 -17.07
N GLY A 220 0.83 5.12 -16.06
CA GLY A 220 -0.04 6.28 -16.01
C GLY A 220 -1.50 5.90 -16.19
N LEU A 221 -1.98 4.94 -15.35
CA LEU A 221 -3.33 4.38 -15.54
C LEU A 221 -4.41 5.39 -15.18
N ASP A 222 -5.12 5.91 -16.17
CA ASP A 222 -6.27 6.79 -16.00
C ASP A 222 -7.58 5.95 -16.07
N PRO A 223 -8.60 6.21 -15.26
CA PRO A 223 -8.80 7.34 -14.35
C PRO A 223 -8.22 7.18 -12.94
N ASN A 224 -7.72 6.04 -12.56
CA ASN A 224 -7.19 5.82 -11.22
C ASN A 224 -5.93 4.92 -11.28
N PRO A 225 -4.78 5.37 -10.76
CA PRO A 225 -4.55 6.63 -10.01
C PRO A 225 -4.55 7.90 -10.86
N GLY A 226 -4.60 7.82 -12.17
CA GLY A 226 -4.46 8.93 -13.09
C GLY A 226 -3.00 9.34 -13.34
N VAL A 227 -2.79 10.15 -14.38
CA VAL A 227 -1.49 10.79 -14.64
C VAL A 227 -1.35 11.96 -13.68
N GLY A 228 -0.56 11.77 -12.62
CA GLY A 228 -0.30 12.82 -11.64
C GLY A 228 0.66 13.90 -12.13
N PRO A 229 0.99 14.89 -11.28
CA PRO A 229 1.80 16.05 -11.66
C PRO A 229 3.26 15.72 -11.99
N PHE A 230 3.67 14.48 -11.78
CA PHE A 230 5.01 14.00 -12.15
C PHE A 230 5.07 13.36 -13.54
N GLY A 231 3.90 13.19 -14.20
CA GLY A 231 3.78 12.50 -15.48
C GLY A 231 3.95 11.00 -15.38
N SER A 232 3.99 10.34 -16.54
CA SER A 232 4.20 8.91 -16.68
C SER A 232 5.05 8.58 -17.91
N VAL A 233 5.65 7.40 -17.93
CA VAL A 233 6.42 6.90 -19.10
C VAL A 233 5.46 6.54 -20.24
N LEU A 234 4.42 5.81 -19.92
CA LEU A 234 3.27 5.52 -20.77
C LEU A 234 2.09 6.32 -20.23
N ASP A 235 1.07 6.49 -21.02
CA ASP A 235 -0.19 7.06 -20.59
C ASP A 235 -1.26 6.11 -21.10
N LEU A 236 -1.83 5.33 -20.19
CA LEU A 236 -2.77 4.28 -20.54
C LEU A 236 -4.14 4.56 -19.92
N ASP A 237 -5.08 4.90 -20.77
CA ASP A 237 -6.49 5.06 -20.39
C ASP A 237 -7.18 3.70 -20.29
N LEU A 238 -7.97 3.52 -19.27
CA LEU A 238 -8.83 2.36 -19.08
C LEU A 238 -10.27 2.74 -19.40
N ALA A 239 -10.75 2.32 -20.56
CA ALA A 239 -12.10 2.64 -21.03
C ALA A 239 -12.87 1.38 -21.41
N GLY A 240 -14.12 1.25 -20.94
CA GLY A 240 -14.99 0.11 -21.28
C GLY A 240 -15.66 -0.52 -20.07
N ALA A 241 -15.71 -1.86 -20.00
CA ALA A 241 -16.43 -2.55 -18.94
C ALA A 241 -15.69 -2.42 -17.59
N ALA A 242 -16.42 -2.03 -16.54
CA ALA A 242 -15.90 -1.85 -15.18
C ALA A 242 -15.15 -3.08 -14.65
N ARG A 243 -15.63 -4.28 -14.95
CA ARG A 243 -14.97 -5.54 -14.55
C ARG A 243 -13.52 -5.70 -15.04
N TRP A 244 -13.11 -4.90 -16.03
CA TRP A 244 -11.76 -4.93 -16.61
C TRP A 244 -10.98 -3.64 -16.37
N GLY A 245 -11.53 -2.70 -15.60
CA GLY A 245 -10.85 -1.46 -15.22
C GLY A 245 -11.47 -0.19 -15.79
N GLY A 246 -12.51 -0.26 -16.64
CA GLY A 246 -13.13 0.93 -17.23
C GLY A 246 -14.13 1.66 -16.32
N SER A 247 -13.98 1.58 -15.00
CA SER A 247 -14.76 2.37 -14.02
C SER A 247 -13.93 3.53 -13.51
N ALA A 248 -14.58 4.47 -12.79
CA ALA A 248 -13.89 5.60 -12.15
C ALA A 248 -12.80 5.17 -11.14
N GLU A 249 -12.91 3.98 -10.55
CA GLU A 249 -11.90 3.42 -9.65
C GLU A 249 -10.81 2.61 -10.41
N GLY A 250 -10.83 2.64 -11.74
CA GLY A 250 -9.81 2.06 -12.59
C GLY A 250 -9.61 0.56 -12.39
N LEU A 251 -8.36 0.14 -12.48
CA LEU A 251 -7.96 -1.25 -12.36
C LEU A 251 -8.25 -1.83 -10.96
N ASN A 252 -8.22 -0.99 -9.92
CA ASN A 252 -8.50 -1.38 -8.54
C ASN A 252 -9.90 -1.96 -8.35
N ALA A 253 -10.90 -1.51 -9.11
CA ALA A 253 -12.27 -2.03 -9.08
C ALA A 253 -12.51 -3.15 -10.10
N SER A 254 -11.46 -3.79 -10.62
CA SER A 254 -11.58 -4.80 -11.67
C SER A 254 -11.48 -6.24 -11.16
N VAL A 255 -12.14 -7.15 -11.87
CA VAL A 255 -11.94 -8.59 -11.71
C VAL A 255 -10.54 -9.01 -12.20
N GLY A 256 -9.98 -8.28 -13.18
CA GLY A 256 -8.61 -8.48 -13.64
C GLY A 256 -7.58 -8.32 -12.53
N MET A 257 -7.74 -7.28 -11.69
CA MET A 257 -6.93 -7.06 -10.49
C MET A 257 -7.08 -8.21 -9.48
N MET A 258 -8.32 -8.66 -9.24
CA MET A 258 -8.58 -9.80 -8.33
C MET A 258 -7.87 -11.06 -8.81
N ILE A 259 -7.96 -11.37 -10.11
CA ILE A 259 -7.28 -12.53 -10.71
C ILE A 259 -5.77 -12.38 -10.54
N ALA A 260 -5.19 -11.22 -10.82
CA ALA A 260 -3.76 -10.97 -10.68
C ALA A 260 -3.29 -11.21 -9.23
N LEU A 261 -4.01 -10.64 -8.26
CA LEU A 261 -3.71 -10.84 -6.83
C LEU A 261 -3.80 -12.31 -6.42
N LEU A 262 -4.82 -13.04 -6.87
CA LEU A 262 -4.98 -14.46 -6.57
C LEU A 262 -3.88 -15.31 -7.24
N VAL A 263 -3.52 -15.02 -8.50
CA VAL A 263 -2.44 -15.71 -9.22
C VAL A 263 -1.10 -15.55 -8.49
N VAL A 264 -0.86 -14.39 -7.89
CA VAL A 264 0.36 -14.14 -7.12
C VAL A 264 0.25 -14.77 -5.72
N LEU A 265 -0.84 -14.54 -5.00
CA LEU A 265 -0.98 -14.89 -3.58
C LEU A 265 -1.16 -16.38 -3.35
N VAL A 266 -1.98 -17.08 -4.16
CA VAL A 266 -2.30 -18.49 -3.92
C VAL A 266 -1.06 -19.39 -3.96
N PRO A 267 -0.16 -19.31 -4.96
CA PRO A 267 1.07 -20.10 -4.95
C PRO A 267 1.96 -19.82 -3.74
N LEU A 268 2.05 -18.55 -3.30
CA LEU A 268 2.83 -18.16 -2.13
C LEU A 268 2.28 -18.80 -0.84
N LEU A 269 0.96 -18.83 -0.69
CA LEU A 269 0.29 -19.46 0.47
C LEU A 269 0.46 -20.98 0.45
N ILE A 270 0.36 -21.62 -0.72
CA ILE A 270 0.55 -23.08 -0.87
C ILE A 270 2.00 -23.48 -0.61
N ALA A 271 2.97 -22.71 -1.11
CA ALA A 271 4.39 -22.95 -0.90
C ALA A 271 4.83 -22.75 0.57
N ALA A 272 4.06 -22.02 1.35
CA ALA A 272 4.28 -21.77 2.77
C ALA A 272 3.82 -22.94 3.65
N ARG A 273 3.98 -24.21 3.21
CA ARG A 273 3.67 -25.37 4.06
C ARG A 273 4.36 -25.21 5.41
N PRO A 274 3.69 -25.61 6.52
CA PRO A 274 4.36 -25.69 7.82
C PRO A 274 5.62 -26.54 7.66
N THR A 275 6.78 -26.02 8.03
CA THR A 275 7.92 -26.89 8.29
C THR A 275 7.46 -27.91 9.30
N PRO A 276 7.65 -29.23 9.07
CA PRO A 276 7.35 -30.24 10.08
C PRO A 276 8.02 -29.79 11.38
N GLU A 277 7.25 -29.74 12.43
CA GLU A 277 7.75 -29.47 13.77
C GLU A 277 8.91 -30.46 13.99
N VAL A 278 10.14 -29.96 14.03
CA VAL A 278 11.29 -30.77 14.41
C VAL A 278 10.96 -31.17 15.83
N ALA A 279 10.57 -32.45 16.00
CA ALA A 279 10.31 -33.03 17.28
C ALA A 279 11.50 -32.67 18.18
N ARG A 280 11.21 -31.93 19.24
CA ARG A 280 12.18 -31.65 20.30
C ARG A 280 12.53 -32.96 20.91
N ALA A 281 13.67 -33.55 20.53
CA ALA A 281 14.32 -34.61 21.26
C ALA A 281 15.03 -34.02 22.48
#